data_36bd2e988c1f7299057463be445b5bd7
#
_entry.id   36bd2e988c1f7299057463be445b5bd7
#
_cell.length_a   1.000
_cell.length_b   1.000
_cell.length_c   1.000
_cell.angle_alpha   90.00
_cell.angle_beta   90.00
_cell.angle_gamma   90.00
#
_symmetry.space_group_name_H-M   'P 1'
#
loop_
_entity.id
_entity.type
_entity.pdbx_description
1 polymer ?
#
loop_
_entity_poly.entity_id
_entity_poly.type
_entity_poly.pdbx_seq_one_letter_code
_entity_poly.pdbx_strand_id
1 'polypeptide(L)'
;DTFKPKKVYITNLLISICVFIFALMVVKGANPLGINGLLLYLFGANVKEAVVGGEIFRLITSTFLHASLLHLLFNMYALYIIGNQLESYIGKIKFLIVYLVSAISGSLMSCVFTTGISVGASGAIFGLLGSLLYFGYHYRLYLGSVLKSQIIPLILINLIFGFMDPRIDNACHIGGLIGGYLTTMALGIKGKSSKSDRINGIIVLAIYFTFMIYIVFFR
;
A
#
# COMPACT_ATOMS: atom_id res chain seq x y z
N ASP A 1 6.32 26.15 -5.14
CA ASP A 1 7.34 25.20 -4.64
C ASP A 1 6.89 23.74 -4.50
N THR A 2 5.61 23.43 -4.63
CA THR A 2 5.09 22.05 -4.49
C THR A 2 5.63 21.11 -5.58
N PHE A 3 5.86 21.61 -6.78
CA PHE A 3 6.38 20.86 -7.93
C PHE A 3 7.89 20.93 -8.11
N LYS A 4 8.64 21.60 -7.21
CA LYS A 4 10.10 21.50 -7.22
C LYS A 4 10.50 20.07 -6.84
N PRO A 5 11.31 19.38 -7.65
CA PRO A 5 11.69 18.00 -7.36
C PRO A 5 12.45 17.95 -6.02
N LYS A 6 11.89 17.21 -5.08
CA LYS A 6 12.55 16.88 -3.81
C LYS A 6 13.38 15.62 -4.01
N LYS A 7 14.49 15.51 -3.27
CA LYS A 7 15.28 14.28 -3.29
C LYS A 7 14.46 13.11 -2.75
N VAL A 8 14.45 12.01 -3.49
CA VAL A 8 13.71 10.79 -3.19
C VAL A 8 14.66 9.80 -2.52
N TYR A 9 14.34 9.38 -1.30
CA TYR A 9 15.16 8.46 -0.52
C TYR A 9 14.36 7.26 0.00
N ILE A 10 13.12 7.50 0.46
CA ILE A 10 12.32 6.47 1.11
C ILE A 10 11.87 5.42 0.11
N THR A 11 11.47 5.82 -1.09
CA THR A 11 11.12 4.89 -2.17
C THR A 11 12.26 3.91 -2.43
N ASN A 12 13.49 4.41 -2.61
CA ASN A 12 14.66 3.57 -2.86
C ASN A 12 15.00 2.67 -1.65
N LEU A 13 14.84 3.18 -0.42
CA LEU A 13 15.02 2.39 0.79
C LEU A 13 14.02 1.24 0.87
N LEU A 14 12.74 1.50 0.61
CA LEU A 14 11.69 0.46 0.63
C LEU A 14 11.94 -0.62 -0.43
N ILE A 15 12.33 -0.22 -1.65
CA ILE A 15 12.73 -1.15 -2.72
C ILE A 15 13.91 -2.01 -2.24
N SER A 16 14.95 -1.39 -1.67
CA SER A 16 16.13 -2.12 -1.18
C SER A 16 15.78 -3.13 -0.09
N ILE A 17 14.85 -2.78 0.82
CA ILE A 17 14.39 -3.70 1.88
C ILE A 17 13.65 -4.90 1.25
N CYS A 18 12.73 -4.68 0.32
CA CYS A 18 12.00 -5.76 -0.35
C CYS A 18 12.96 -6.72 -1.09
N VAL A 19 13.91 -6.16 -1.87
CA VAL A 19 14.92 -6.94 -2.61
C VAL A 19 15.80 -7.72 -1.64
N PHE A 20 16.26 -7.10 -0.55
CA PHE A 20 17.10 -7.75 0.46
C PHE A 20 16.38 -8.93 1.12
N ILE A 21 15.12 -8.75 1.54
CA ILE A 21 14.33 -9.81 2.18
C ILE A 21 14.08 -10.96 1.20
N PHE A 22 13.76 -10.65 -0.06
CA PHE A 22 13.58 -11.67 -1.09
C PHE A 22 14.88 -12.48 -1.31
N ALA A 23 16.01 -11.80 -1.45
CA ALA A 23 17.32 -12.44 -1.58
C ALA A 23 17.64 -13.32 -0.36
N LEU A 24 17.32 -12.87 0.85
CA LEU A 24 17.50 -13.64 2.08
C LEU A 24 16.64 -14.92 2.08
N MET A 25 15.39 -14.86 1.60
CA MET A 25 14.54 -16.05 1.46
C MET A 25 15.14 -17.05 0.45
N VAL A 26 15.67 -16.57 -0.67
CA VAL A 26 16.32 -17.42 -1.68
C VAL A 26 17.57 -18.08 -1.12
N VAL A 27 18.42 -17.35 -0.37
CA VAL A 27 19.59 -17.92 0.32
C VAL A 27 19.18 -18.98 1.36
N LYS A 28 18.00 -18.86 1.97
CA LYS A 28 17.42 -19.86 2.86
C LYS A 28 16.75 -21.04 2.13
N GLY A 29 16.93 -21.15 0.81
CA GLY A 29 16.47 -22.28 0.02
C GLY A 29 15.10 -22.08 -0.66
N ALA A 30 14.57 -20.86 -0.71
CA ALA A 30 13.33 -20.60 -1.43
C ALA A 30 13.55 -20.72 -2.94
N ASN A 31 12.57 -21.34 -3.63
CA ASN A 31 12.51 -21.28 -5.08
C ASN A 31 12.09 -19.84 -5.52
N PRO A 32 12.92 -19.11 -6.26
CA PRO A 32 12.59 -17.73 -6.66
C PRO A 32 11.42 -17.64 -7.64
N LEU A 33 11.03 -18.72 -8.31
CA LEU A 33 9.88 -18.75 -9.20
C LEU A 33 8.55 -18.96 -8.46
N GLY A 34 8.60 -19.44 -7.21
CA GLY A 34 7.41 -19.65 -6.38
C GLY A 34 7.82 -20.03 -4.96
N ILE A 35 7.81 -19.08 -4.05
CA ILE A 35 8.15 -19.29 -2.64
C ILE A 35 7.00 -20.01 -1.95
N ASN A 36 7.30 -21.08 -1.23
CA ASN A 36 6.28 -21.86 -0.52
C ASN A 36 5.65 -21.06 0.64
N GLY A 37 4.38 -21.38 0.93
CA GLY A 37 3.60 -20.65 1.93
C GLY A 37 4.17 -20.74 3.34
N LEU A 38 4.79 -21.88 3.73
CA LEU A 38 5.39 -22.02 5.04
C LEU A 38 6.53 -21.02 5.26
N LEU A 39 7.40 -20.85 4.26
CA LEU A 39 8.51 -19.89 4.36
C LEU A 39 7.99 -18.47 4.41
N LEU A 40 6.99 -18.11 3.59
CA LEU A 40 6.33 -16.80 3.66
C LEU A 40 5.71 -16.56 5.03
N TYR A 41 5.04 -17.56 5.62
CA TYR A 41 4.49 -17.48 6.97
C TYR A 41 5.56 -17.24 8.03
N LEU A 42 6.68 -17.98 7.97
CA LEU A 42 7.81 -17.83 8.90
C LEU A 42 8.47 -16.45 8.80
N PHE A 43 8.47 -15.83 7.63
CA PHE A 43 8.99 -14.49 7.42
C PHE A 43 7.99 -13.36 7.75
N GLY A 44 6.75 -13.68 8.15
CA GLY A 44 5.77 -12.71 8.63
C GLY A 44 4.72 -12.31 7.60
N ALA A 45 4.31 -13.25 6.72
CA ALA A 45 3.17 -13.05 5.84
C ALA A 45 1.88 -12.78 6.62
N ASN A 46 0.97 -12.01 6.04
CA ASN A 46 -0.33 -11.71 6.63
C ASN A 46 -1.24 -12.95 6.52
N VAL A 47 -1.65 -13.45 7.68
CA VAL A 47 -2.60 -14.57 7.83
C VAL A 47 -3.55 -14.20 8.96
N LYS A 48 -4.85 -14.21 8.69
CA LYS A 48 -5.89 -13.74 9.63
C LYS A 48 -5.76 -14.40 11.01
N GLU A 49 -5.64 -15.73 11.04
CA GLU A 49 -5.61 -16.51 12.27
C GLU A 49 -4.40 -16.13 13.16
N ALA A 50 -3.25 -15.86 12.54
CA ALA A 50 -2.05 -15.43 13.25
C ALA A 50 -2.18 -13.99 13.77
N VAL A 51 -2.77 -13.09 12.97
CA VAL A 51 -3.02 -11.69 13.37
C VAL A 51 -3.99 -11.65 14.55
N VAL A 52 -5.10 -12.38 14.48
CA VAL A 52 -6.08 -12.47 15.58
C VAL A 52 -5.47 -13.17 16.80
N GLY A 53 -4.56 -14.11 16.59
CA GLY A 53 -3.77 -14.77 17.65
C GLY A 53 -2.72 -13.87 18.32
N GLY A 54 -2.57 -12.60 17.88
CA GLY A 54 -1.69 -11.60 18.49
C GLY A 54 -0.45 -11.25 17.68
N GLU A 55 -0.20 -11.89 16.53
CA GLU A 55 0.94 -11.59 15.65
C GLU A 55 0.65 -10.36 14.76
N ILE A 56 0.26 -9.24 15.38
CA ILE A 56 -0.16 -8.00 14.68
C ILE A 56 0.93 -7.38 13.79
N PHE A 57 2.21 -7.70 14.03
CA PHE A 57 3.32 -7.25 13.19
C PHE A 57 3.18 -7.68 11.74
N ARG A 58 2.45 -8.77 11.46
CA ARG A 58 2.17 -9.30 10.11
C ARG A 58 1.42 -8.31 9.23
N LEU A 59 0.64 -7.41 9.82
CA LEU A 59 -0.03 -6.32 9.09
C LEU A 59 0.95 -5.37 8.37
N ILE A 60 2.22 -5.35 8.82
CA ILE A 60 3.28 -4.53 8.22
C ILE A 60 4.31 -5.41 7.51
N THR A 61 4.78 -6.49 8.12
CA THR A 61 5.87 -7.30 7.57
C THR A 61 5.52 -7.93 6.24
N SER A 62 4.27 -8.32 6.05
CA SER A 62 3.77 -8.90 4.80
C SER A 62 3.99 -8.01 3.57
N THR A 63 4.01 -6.69 3.75
CA THR A 63 4.22 -5.74 2.64
C THR A 63 5.63 -5.79 2.05
N PHE A 64 6.60 -6.37 2.78
CA PHE A 64 7.98 -6.51 2.32
C PHE A 64 8.28 -7.89 1.72
N LEU A 65 7.33 -8.82 1.76
CA LEU A 65 7.46 -10.18 1.26
C LEU A 65 6.89 -10.29 -0.15
N HIS A 66 7.50 -11.13 -0.98
CA HIS A 66 7.01 -11.39 -2.34
C HIS A 66 7.06 -12.89 -2.64
N ALA A 67 5.97 -13.41 -3.21
CA ALA A 67 5.80 -14.84 -3.45
C ALA A 67 6.62 -15.38 -4.64
N SER A 68 7.12 -14.51 -5.52
CA SER A 68 7.97 -14.88 -6.65
C SER A 68 8.82 -13.70 -7.14
N LEU A 69 9.85 -13.98 -7.91
CA LEU A 69 10.68 -12.96 -8.55
C LEU A 69 9.85 -12.03 -9.46
N LEU A 70 8.91 -12.58 -10.21
CA LEU A 70 8.04 -11.79 -11.08
C LEU A 70 7.15 -10.84 -10.27
N HIS A 71 6.59 -11.35 -9.16
CA HIS A 71 5.80 -10.54 -8.21
C HIS A 71 6.64 -9.39 -7.60
N LEU A 72 7.88 -9.69 -7.19
CA LEU A 72 8.82 -8.67 -6.72
C LEU A 72 9.10 -7.61 -7.80
N LEU A 73 9.46 -8.03 -9.01
CA LEU A 73 9.84 -7.11 -10.09
C LEU A 73 8.71 -6.15 -10.45
N PHE A 74 7.48 -6.64 -10.61
CA PHE A 74 6.32 -5.78 -10.90
C PHE A 74 6.04 -4.79 -9.76
N ASN A 75 6.10 -5.24 -8.51
CA ASN A 75 5.89 -4.35 -7.36
C ASN A 75 7.00 -3.28 -7.27
N MET A 76 8.27 -3.67 -7.44
CA MET A 76 9.39 -2.72 -7.36
C MET A 76 9.36 -1.72 -8.50
N TYR A 77 8.97 -2.14 -9.70
CA TYR A 77 8.79 -1.24 -10.84
C TYR A 77 7.66 -0.22 -10.58
N ALA A 78 6.50 -0.69 -10.11
CA ALA A 78 5.39 0.18 -9.75
C ALA A 78 5.76 1.14 -8.60
N LEU A 79 6.41 0.62 -7.55
CA LEU A 79 6.87 1.43 -6.43
C LEU A 79 7.91 2.47 -6.87
N TYR A 80 8.82 2.12 -7.77
CA TYR A 80 9.80 3.07 -8.32
C TYR A 80 9.12 4.24 -9.02
N ILE A 81 8.15 3.98 -9.91
CA ILE A 81 7.47 5.05 -10.66
C ILE A 81 6.55 5.86 -9.76
N ILE A 82 5.61 5.21 -9.10
CA ILE A 82 4.56 5.86 -8.31
C ILE A 82 5.15 6.48 -7.04
N GLY A 83 6.05 5.75 -6.39
CA GLY A 83 6.70 6.19 -5.16
C GLY A 83 7.57 7.42 -5.38
N ASN A 84 8.45 7.40 -6.39
CA ASN A 84 9.28 8.56 -6.73
C ASN A 84 8.45 9.81 -7.00
N GLN A 85 7.36 9.65 -7.75
CA GLN A 85 6.46 10.76 -8.06
C GLN A 85 5.80 11.31 -6.79
N LEU A 86 5.18 10.46 -5.98
CA LEU A 86 4.47 10.90 -4.78
C LEU A 86 5.42 11.45 -3.71
N GLU A 87 6.56 10.78 -3.44
CA GLU A 87 7.54 11.24 -2.47
C GLU A 87 8.08 12.64 -2.84
N SER A 88 8.29 12.90 -4.15
CA SER A 88 8.70 14.22 -4.62
C SER A 88 7.66 15.31 -4.33
N TYR A 89 6.37 14.97 -4.34
CA TYR A 89 5.28 15.93 -4.08
C TYR A 89 5.06 16.20 -2.61
N ILE A 90 4.89 15.13 -1.80
CA ILE A 90 4.49 15.26 -0.40
C ILE A 90 5.66 15.23 0.59
N GLY A 91 6.85 14.82 0.12
CA GLY A 91 8.07 14.70 0.93
C GLY A 91 8.15 13.39 1.72
N LYS A 92 9.35 13.06 2.17
CA LYS A 92 9.73 11.75 2.72
C LYS A 92 8.89 11.27 3.90
N ILE A 93 8.58 12.15 4.87
CA ILE A 93 7.86 11.76 6.08
C ILE A 93 6.40 11.42 5.79
N LYS A 94 5.69 12.31 5.07
CA LYS A 94 4.30 12.06 4.68
C LYS A 94 4.19 10.83 3.78
N PHE A 95 5.12 10.66 2.85
CA PHE A 95 5.20 9.49 1.98
C PHE A 95 5.31 8.20 2.79
N LEU A 96 6.23 8.13 3.75
CA LEU A 96 6.41 6.95 4.60
C LEU A 96 5.15 6.65 5.42
N ILE A 97 4.51 7.68 6.00
CA ILE A 97 3.25 7.52 6.74
C ILE A 97 2.16 6.95 5.82
N VAL A 98 1.98 7.53 4.62
CA VAL A 98 1.00 7.02 3.65
C VAL A 98 1.29 5.57 3.29
N TYR A 99 2.54 5.22 3.00
CA TYR A 99 2.94 3.85 2.64
C TYR A 99 2.60 2.85 3.74
N LEU A 100 3.03 3.12 4.98
CA LEU A 100 2.82 2.19 6.11
C LEU A 100 1.36 2.09 6.53
N VAL A 101 0.63 3.20 6.60
CA VAL A 101 -0.80 3.20 6.94
C VAL A 101 -1.61 2.47 5.87
N SER A 102 -1.24 2.64 4.59
CA SER A 102 -1.86 1.90 3.48
C SER A 102 -1.58 0.41 3.54
N ALA A 103 -0.36 0.01 3.90
CA ALA A 103 0.01 -1.39 4.11
C ALA A 103 -0.88 -2.03 5.20
N ILE A 104 -1.01 -1.38 6.35
CA ILE A 104 -1.87 -1.85 7.46
C ILE A 104 -3.33 -1.92 7.02
N SER A 105 -3.83 -0.89 6.35
CA SER A 105 -5.21 -0.84 5.84
C SER A 105 -5.50 -1.98 4.86
N GLY A 106 -4.60 -2.22 3.91
CA GLY A 106 -4.67 -3.32 2.97
C GLY A 106 -4.66 -4.67 3.68
N SER A 107 -3.74 -4.87 4.61
CA SER A 107 -3.63 -6.12 5.39
C SER A 107 -4.87 -6.40 6.25
N LEU A 108 -5.47 -5.38 6.87
CA LEU A 108 -6.73 -5.53 7.61
C LEU A 108 -7.88 -5.92 6.68
N MET A 109 -8.00 -5.26 5.52
CA MET A 109 -9.05 -5.59 4.53
C MET A 109 -8.86 -7.02 4.01
N SER A 110 -7.61 -7.43 3.75
CA SER A 110 -7.26 -8.81 3.40
C SER A 110 -7.73 -9.80 4.48
N CYS A 111 -7.48 -9.54 5.76
CA CYS A 111 -7.94 -10.39 6.86
C CYS A 111 -9.47 -10.56 6.90
N VAL A 112 -10.24 -9.61 6.38
CA VAL A 112 -11.71 -9.71 6.35
C VAL A 112 -12.22 -10.52 5.16
N PHE A 113 -11.63 -10.35 3.98
CA PHE A 113 -12.21 -10.81 2.72
C PHE A 113 -11.39 -11.87 1.98
N THR A 114 -10.14 -12.10 2.41
CA THR A 114 -9.25 -13.08 1.77
C THR A 114 -8.98 -14.26 2.72
N THR A 115 -8.97 -15.44 2.18
CA THR A 115 -8.55 -16.66 2.89
C THR A 115 -7.13 -17.04 2.47
N GLY A 116 -6.28 -17.36 3.45
CA GLY A 116 -4.91 -17.80 3.19
C GLY A 116 -3.86 -16.71 3.41
N ILE A 117 -2.75 -16.83 2.67
CA ILE A 117 -1.55 -16.02 2.86
C ILE A 117 -1.59 -14.81 1.93
N SER A 118 -1.46 -13.61 2.50
CA SER A 118 -1.31 -12.37 1.73
C SER A 118 0.08 -11.76 1.93
N VAL A 119 0.75 -11.43 0.83
CA VAL A 119 2.08 -10.83 0.77
C VAL A 119 2.21 -9.87 -0.40
N GLY A 120 3.06 -8.88 -0.28
CA GLY A 120 3.43 -7.97 -1.36
C GLY A 120 3.26 -6.50 -1.00
N ALA A 121 4.06 -5.66 -1.65
CA ALA A 121 3.98 -4.21 -1.51
C ALA A 121 2.74 -3.60 -2.18
N SER A 122 1.95 -4.40 -2.91
CA SER A 122 0.87 -3.90 -3.77
C SER A 122 -0.23 -3.16 -3.00
N GLY A 123 -0.60 -3.60 -1.79
CA GLY A 123 -1.56 -2.87 -0.94
C GLY A 123 -1.07 -1.45 -0.62
N ALA A 124 0.20 -1.31 -0.22
CA ALA A 124 0.81 0.00 0.00
C ALA A 124 0.90 0.82 -1.30
N ILE A 125 1.26 0.20 -2.43
CA ILE A 125 1.32 0.87 -3.74
C ILE A 125 -0.07 1.39 -4.16
N PHE A 126 -1.13 0.60 -3.97
CA PHE A 126 -2.51 1.08 -4.17
C PHE A 126 -2.84 2.26 -3.24
N GLY A 127 -2.30 2.27 -2.02
CA GLY A 127 -2.40 3.42 -1.14
C GLY A 127 -1.69 4.67 -1.68
N LEU A 128 -0.53 4.51 -2.31
CA LEU A 128 0.13 5.62 -3.01
C LEU A 128 -0.74 6.14 -4.18
N LEU A 129 -1.42 5.25 -4.92
CA LEU A 129 -2.39 5.64 -5.94
C LEU A 129 -3.59 6.37 -5.33
N GLY A 130 -4.11 5.92 -4.19
CA GLY A 130 -5.15 6.62 -3.42
C GLY A 130 -4.71 8.03 -2.98
N SER A 131 -3.46 8.16 -2.56
CA SER A 131 -2.85 9.47 -2.26
C SER A 131 -2.77 10.37 -3.49
N LEU A 132 -2.37 9.82 -4.65
CA LEU A 132 -2.34 10.55 -5.92
C LEU A 132 -3.74 10.97 -6.37
N LEU A 133 -4.78 10.17 -6.13
CA LEU A 133 -6.17 10.56 -6.40
C LEU A 133 -6.55 11.81 -5.58
N TYR A 134 -6.29 11.80 -4.27
CA TYR A 134 -6.59 12.93 -3.41
C TYR A 134 -5.77 14.17 -3.81
N PHE A 135 -4.48 13.99 -4.07
CA PHE A 135 -3.58 15.06 -4.51
C PHE A 135 -4.00 15.62 -5.86
N GLY A 136 -4.28 14.76 -6.85
CA GLY A 136 -4.71 15.15 -8.18
C GLY A 136 -6.05 15.89 -8.20
N TYR A 137 -6.99 15.55 -7.32
CA TYR A 137 -8.24 16.27 -7.14
C TYR A 137 -7.99 17.74 -6.70
N HIS A 138 -7.08 17.95 -5.73
CA HIS A 138 -6.75 19.29 -5.23
C HIS A 138 -5.95 20.13 -6.21
N TYR A 139 -5.21 19.49 -7.10
CA TYR A 139 -4.44 20.12 -8.19
C TYR A 139 -5.06 19.84 -9.57
N ARG A 140 -6.38 19.66 -9.65
CA ARG A 140 -7.08 19.24 -10.88
C ARG A 140 -6.84 20.12 -12.11
N LEU A 141 -6.53 21.41 -11.92
CA LEU A 141 -6.19 22.31 -13.03
C LEU A 141 -4.87 21.93 -13.71
N TYR A 142 -3.93 21.31 -12.97
CA TYR A 142 -2.61 20.93 -13.47
C TYR A 142 -2.50 19.43 -13.72
N LEU A 143 -3.16 18.62 -12.89
CA LEU A 143 -3.03 17.15 -12.90
C LEU A 143 -4.32 16.43 -13.31
N GLY A 144 -5.38 17.15 -13.64
CA GLY A 144 -6.67 16.55 -13.96
C GLY A 144 -6.64 15.63 -15.19
N SER A 145 -5.84 15.97 -16.19
CA SER A 145 -5.62 15.10 -17.36
C SER A 145 -4.86 13.82 -16.99
N VAL A 146 -3.78 13.94 -16.22
CA VAL A 146 -2.99 12.79 -15.73
C VAL A 146 -3.85 11.89 -14.84
N LEU A 147 -4.67 12.49 -13.98
CA LEU A 147 -5.60 11.74 -13.12
C LEU A 147 -6.56 10.89 -13.96
N LYS A 148 -7.19 11.48 -14.98
CA LYS A 148 -8.18 10.81 -15.82
C LYS A 148 -7.57 9.84 -16.83
N SER A 149 -6.41 10.17 -17.42
CA SER A 149 -5.82 9.38 -18.50
C SER A 149 -4.83 8.32 -18.03
N GLN A 150 -4.31 8.42 -16.80
CA GLN A 150 -3.29 7.50 -16.30
C GLN A 150 -3.66 6.87 -14.95
N ILE A 151 -3.93 7.67 -13.91
CA ILE A 151 -4.09 7.15 -12.55
C ILE A 151 -5.38 6.32 -12.41
N ILE A 152 -6.53 6.86 -12.82
CA ILE A 152 -7.81 6.16 -12.72
C ILE A 152 -7.82 4.89 -13.59
N PRO A 153 -7.44 4.91 -14.87
CA PRO A 153 -7.34 3.70 -15.67
C PRO A 153 -6.39 2.65 -15.09
N LEU A 154 -5.24 3.06 -14.56
CA LEU A 154 -4.29 2.16 -13.93
C LEU A 154 -4.92 1.42 -12.74
N ILE A 155 -5.63 2.14 -11.86
CA ILE A 155 -6.33 1.55 -10.73
C ILE A 155 -7.40 0.55 -11.23
N LEU A 156 -8.26 0.99 -12.16
CA LEU A 156 -9.36 0.15 -12.66
C LEU A 156 -8.86 -1.11 -13.34
N ILE A 157 -7.87 -1.00 -14.23
CA ILE A 157 -7.30 -2.15 -14.94
C ILE A 157 -6.71 -3.15 -13.93
N ASN A 158 -5.92 -2.69 -12.96
CA ASN A 158 -5.33 -3.58 -11.97
C ASN A 158 -6.39 -4.25 -11.08
N LEU A 159 -7.46 -3.56 -10.69
CA LEU A 159 -8.57 -4.16 -9.94
C LEU A 159 -9.32 -5.18 -10.78
N ILE A 160 -9.59 -4.91 -12.06
CA ILE A 160 -10.26 -5.84 -12.99
C ILE A 160 -9.41 -7.12 -13.11
N PHE A 161 -8.10 -7.01 -13.39
CA PHE A 161 -7.21 -8.17 -13.44
C PHE A 161 -7.16 -8.93 -12.11
N GLY A 162 -7.18 -8.20 -10.98
CA GLY A 162 -7.21 -8.81 -9.67
C GLY A 162 -8.50 -9.60 -9.39
N PHE A 163 -9.64 -9.20 -9.94
CA PHE A 163 -10.87 -9.99 -9.86
C PHE A 163 -10.86 -11.22 -10.79
N MET A 164 -10.04 -11.20 -11.84
CA MET A 164 -9.90 -12.33 -12.77
C MET A 164 -8.90 -13.38 -12.30
N ASP A 165 -7.94 -13.03 -11.46
CA ASP A 165 -6.90 -13.94 -10.94
C ASP A 165 -7.05 -14.11 -9.42
N PRO A 166 -7.49 -15.31 -8.94
CA PRO A 166 -7.69 -15.57 -7.52
C PRO A 166 -6.40 -15.53 -6.68
N ARG A 167 -5.23 -15.46 -7.32
CA ARG A 167 -3.94 -15.31 -6.63
C ARG A 167 -3.67 -13.84 -6.24
N ILE A 168 -4.46 -12.89 -6.76
CA ILE A 168 -4.33 -11.47 -6.48
C ILE A 168 -5.28 -11.08 -5.35
N ASP A 169 -4.74 -10.53 -4.29
CA ASP A 169 -5.51 -10.06 -3.15
C ASP A 169 -6.12 -8.66 -3.41
N ASN A 170 -7.24 -8.65 -4.10
CA ASN A 170 -7.97 -7.42 -4.39
C ASN A 170 -8.50 -6.71 -3.15
N ALA A 171 -8.80 -7.45 -2.07
CA ALA A 171 -9.19 -6.83 -0.81
C ALA A 171 -8.05 -5.98 -0.24
N CYS A 172 -6.81 -6.50 -0.28
CA CYS A 172 -5.61 -5.75 0.09
C CYS A 172 -5.44 -4.49 -0.76
N HIS A 173 -5.66 -4.57 -2.08
CA HIS A 173 -5.57 -3.43 -3.00
C HIS A 173 -6.60 -2.34 -2.65
N ILE A 174 -7.87 -2.71 -2.48
CA ILE A 174 -8.95 -1.78 -2.13
C ILE A 174 -8.70 -1.16 -0.75
N GLY A 175 -8.33 -1.97 0.24
CA GLY A 175 -7.99 -1.49 1.58
C GLY A 175 -6.82 -0.50 1.56
N GLY A 176 -5.78 -0.80 0.79
CA GLY A 176 -4.64 0.10 0.60
C GLY A 176 -5.05 1.43 -0.04
N LEU A 177 -5.84 1.37 -1.13
CA LEU A 177 -6.35 2.56 -1.84
C LEU A 177 -7.12 3.50 -0.90
N ILE A 178 -8.05 2.94 -0.12
CA ILE A 178 -8.84 3.69 0.88
C ILE A 178 -7.91 4.28 1.94
N GLY A 179 -7.04 3.46 2.52
CA GLY A 179 -6.10 3.88 3.55
C GLY A 179 -5.20 5.03 3.10
N GLY A 180 -4.66 4.96 1.89
CA GLY A 180 -3.80 6.01 1.33
C GLY A 180 -4.55 7.32 1.04
N TYR A 181 -5.75 7.23 0.50
CA TYR A 181 -6.61 8.40 0.25
C TYR A 181 -6.93 9.12 1.57
N LEU A 182 -7.45 8.39 2.56
CA LEU A 182 -7.85 8.94 3.86
C LEU A 182 -6.65 9.47 4.66
N THR A 183 -5.51 8.78 4.61
CA THR A 183 -4.29 9.24 5.26
C THR A 183 -3.80 10.55 4.65
N THR A 184 -3.85 10.68 3.34
CA THR A 184 -3.45 11.92 2.66
C THR A 184 -4.39 13.07 2.99
N MET A 185 -5.69 12.80 3.10
CA MET A 185 -6.67 13.78 3.57
C MET A 185 -6.35 14.24 5.00
N ALA A 186 -6.06 13.32 5.91
CA ALA A 186 -5.70 13.63 7.30
C ALA A 186 -4.40 14.43 7.43
N LEU A 187 -3.37 14.08 6.65
CA LEU A 187 -2.09 14.80 6.62
C LEU A 187 -2.21 16.17 5.96
N GLY A 188 -3.16 16.31 5.05
CA GLY A 188 -3.40 17.51 4.27
C GLY A 188 -2.30 17.86 3.28
N ILE A 189 -2.66 18.65 2.28
CA ILE A 189 -1.75 19.19 1.27
C ILE A 189 -1.44 20.64 1.62
N LYS A 190 -0.15 20.96 1.78
CA LYS A 190 0.32 22.31 2.13
C LYS A 190 -0.23 23.33 1.12
N GLY A 191 -0.88 24.38 1.62
CA GLY A 191 -1.43 25.47 0.80
C GLY A 191 -2.72 25.10 0.03
N LYS A 192 -3.29 23.91 0.21
CA LYS A 192 -4.52 23.45 -0.47
C LYS A 192 -5.58 22.93 0.51
N SER A 193 -5.20 22.11 1.48
CA SER A 193 -6.14 21.57 2.45
C SER A 193 -6.44 22.59 3.54
N SER A 194 -7.72 22.80 3.83
CA SER A 194 -8.17 23.58 4.99
C SER A 194 -7.93 22.81 6.31
N LYS A 195 -8.04 23.51 7.44
CA LYS A 195 -8.01 22.86 8.76
C LYS A 195 -9.19 21.89 8.92
N SER A 196 -10.35 22.25 8.40
CA SER A 196 -11.54 21.41 8.41
C SER A 196 -11.34 20.12 7.62
N ASP A 197 -10.77 20.19 6.41
CA ASP A 197 -10.48 19.00 5.59
C ASP A 197 -9.59 18.01 6.34
N ARG A 198 -8.56 18.51 7.02
CA ARG A 198 -7.65 17.67 7.80
C ARG A 198 -8.32 17.03 9.01
N ILE A 199 -9.15 17.80 9.76
CA ILE A 199 -9.91 17.28 10.90
C ILE A 199 -10.87 16.18 10.41
N ASN A 200 -11.62 16.44 9.34
CA ASN A 200 -12.52 15.47 8.74
C ASN A 200 -11.76 14.20 8.30
N GLY A 201 -10.58 14.38 7.68
CA GLY A 201 -9.72 13.27 7.30
C GLY A 201 -9.29 12.42 8.49
N ILE A 202 -8.89 13.03 9.60
CA ILE A 202 -8.52 12.33 10.84
C ILE A 202 -9.72 11.55 11.40
N ILE A 203 -10.89 12.19 11.46
CA ILE A 203 -12.12 11.56 12.00
C ILE A 203 -12.50 10.35 11.14
N VAL A 204 -12.58 10.51 9.81
CA VAL A 204 -12.96 9.41 8.89
C VAL A 204 -11.93 8.28 8.93
N LEU A 205 -10.64 8.60 8.97
CA LEU A 205 -9.58 7.62 9.09
C LEU A 205 -9.69 6.83 10.40
N ALA A 206 -9.96 7.50 11.52
CA ALA A 206 -10.14 6.87 12.82
C ALA A 206 -11.38 5.95 12.83
N ILE A 207 -12.51 6.40 12.28
CA ILE A 207 -13.73 5.58 12.16
C ILE A 207 -13.44 4.35 11.30
N TYR A 208 -12.79 4.52 10.15
CA TYR A 208 -12.44 3.43 9.24
C TYR A 208 -11.57 2.37 9.95
N PHE A 209 -10.49 2.78 10.62
CA PHE A 209 -9.62 1.83 11.32
C PHE A 209 -10.32 1.16 12.50
N THR A 210 -11.10 1.90 13.28
CA THR A 210 -11.89 1.31 14.38
C THR A 210 -12.83 0.23 13.85
N PHE A 211 -13.53 0.51 12.75
CA PHE A 211 -14.43 -0.45 12.10
C PHE A 211 -13.68 -1.69 11.57
N MET A 212 -12.55 -1.49 10.88
CA MET A 212 -11.75 -2.60 10.37
C MET A 212 -11.18 -3.48 11.48
N ILE A 213 -10.65 -2.87 12.54
CA ILE A 213 -10.16 -3.58 13.72
C ILE A 213 -11.29 -4.37 14.38
N TYR A 214 -12.47 -3.75 14.54
CA TYR A 214 -13.63 -4.43 15.11
C TYR A 214 -14.01 -5.68 14.30
N ILE A 215 -14.09 -5.58 12.98
CA ILE A 215 -14.44 -6.74 12.14
C ILE A 215 -13.37 -7.83 12.19
N VAL A 216 -12.09 -7.46 12.16
CA VAL A 216 -10.99 -8.44 12.15
C VAL A 216 -10.90 -9.22 13.46
N PHE A 217 -11.04 -8.54 14.60
CA PHE A 217 -10.75 -9.13 15.91
C PHE A 217 -11.98 -9.59 16.71
N PHE A 218 -13.18 -9.12 16.37
CA PHE A 218 -14.38 -9.37 17.17
C PHE A 218 -15.55 -9.98 16.37
N ARG A 219 -15.38 -10.20 15.08
CA ARG A 219 -16.38 -10.86 14.22
C ARG A 219 -15.77 -12.01 13.45
#